data_d89e8a01653ed698c7b028137aed635c
#
_entry.id   d89e8a01653ed698c7b028137aed635c
#
_cell.length_a   1.000
_cell.length_b   1.000
_cell.length_c   1.000
_cell.angle_alpha   90.00
_cell.angle_beta   90.00
_cell.angle_gamma   90.00
#
_symmetry.space_group_name_H-M   'P 1'
#
loop_
_entity.id
_entity.type
_entity.pdbx_description
1 polymer ?
#
loop_
_entity_poly.entity_id
_entity_poly.type
_entity_poly.pdbx_seq_one_letter_code
_entity_poly.pdbx_strand_id
1 'polypeptide(L)'
;LLGQIPEIRSRRIHLCGPPVMMDAVRNELGKLGIDPASIHSELFLSPPKPATPEPGQAGDTAAAVTCRFERSGKRAPLIAGQTVLEAAEEVGVPIEYACRQGYCGICKVKLLSGEVNMAVDDSLTPLDRSSGMILACQAKASVDISVDA
;
A
#
# COMPACT_ATOMS: atom_id res chain seq x y z
N LEU A 1 3.69 17.68 -29.64
CA LEU A 1 2.37 17.76 -28.98
C LEU A 1 1.46 18.80 -29.65
N LEU A 2 1.92 20.06 -29.85
CA LEU A 2 1.08 21.12 -30.41
C LEU A 2 0.61 20.83 -31.87
N GLY A 3 1.39 20.10 -32.66
CA GLY A 3 1.00 19.69 -34.00
C GLY A 3 0.17 18.41 -34.10
N GLN A 4 0.07 17.64 -33.01
CA GLN A 4 -0.63 16.34 -32.97
C GLN A 4 -1.98 16.40 -32.24
N ILE A 5 -2.14 17.37 -31.37
CA ILE A 5 -3.37 17.55 -30.60
C ILE A 5 -3.92 18.95 -30.88
N PRO A 6 -4.88 19.07 -31.82
CA PRO A 6 -5.52 20.35 -32.10
C PRO A 6 -6.15 20.95 -30.83
N GLU A 7 -6.03 22.24 -30.67
CA GLU A 7 -6.66 23.00 -29.58
C GLU A 7 -6.26 22.53 -28.16
N ILE A 8 -5.08 21.95 -27.99
CA ILE A 8 -4.63 21.45 -26.68
C ILE A 8 -4.72 22.51 -25.58
N ARG A 9 -4.58 23.80 -25.93
CA ARG A 9 -4.65 24.91 -24.96
C ARG A 9 -6.05 25.17 -24.41
N SER A 10 -7.09 24.74 -25.08
CA SER A 10 -8.50 24.86 -24.63
C SER A 10 -9.04 23.59 -23.98
N ARG A 11 -8.23 22.52 -23.93
CA ARG A 11 -8.65 21.23 -23.38
C ARG A 11 -8.35 21.10 -21.91
N ARG A 12 -9.17 20.35 -21.19
CA ARG A 12 -8.80 19.82 -19.86
C ARG A 12 -7.80 18.69 -20.03
N ILE A 13 -6.74 18.74 -19.26
CA ILE A 13 -5.67 17.74 -19.27
C ILE A 13 -5.70 17.01 -17.94
N HIS A 14 -5.84 15.72 -17.96
CA HIS A 14 -5.76 14.88 -16.78
C HIS A 14 -4.44 14.13 -16.76
N LEU A 15 -3.67 14.32 -15.69
CA LEU A 15 -2.40 13.65 -15.45
C LEU A 15 -2.56 12.62 -14.35
N CYS A 16 -2.09 11.41 -14.60
CA CYS A 16 -2.05 10.34 -13.63
C CYS A 16 -0.71 9.61 -13.75
N GLY A 17 -0.04 9.39 -12.63
CA GLY A 17 1.22 8.67 -12.59
C GLY A 17 2.12 9.06 -11.42
N PRO A 18 3.38 8.59 -11.40
CA PRO A 18 4.34 8.96 -10.36
C PRO A 18 4.55 10.47 -10.26
N PRO A 19 4.71 11.06 -9.06
CA PRO A 19 4.85 12.49 -8.84
C PRO A 19 5.92 13.14 -9.74
N VAL A 20 7.09 12.52 -9.81
CA VAL A 20 8.21 13.03 -10.66
C VAL A 20 7.83 13.15 -12.13
N MET A 21 7.07 12.17 -12.66
CA MET A 21 6.58 12.21 -14.03
C MET A 21 5.54 13.33 -14.20
N MET A 22 4.61 13.46 -13.27
CA MET A 22 3.56 14.48 -13.35
C MET A 22 4.14 15.89 -13.28
N ASP A 23 5.16 16.12 -12.45
CA ASP A 23 5.85 17.40 -12.35
C ASP A 23 6.63 17.73 -13.64
N ALA A 24 7.32 16.75 -14.21
CA ALA A 24 7.99 16.93 -15.49
C ALA A 24 7.00 17.30 -16.61
N VAL A 25 5.86 16.58 -16.68
CA VAL A 25 4.82 16.85 -17.70
C VAL A 25 4.18 18.23 -17.47
N ARG A 26 3.88 18.63 -16.23
CA ARG A 26 3.37 19.97 -15.92
C ARG A 26 4.32 21.07 -16.37
N ASN A 27 5.60 20.91 -16.11
CA ASN A 27 6.61 21.87 -16.52
C ASN A 27 6.66 22.01 -18.05
N GLU A 28 6.61 20.90 -18.79
CA GLU A 28 6.59 20.95 -20.26
C GLU A 28 5.30 21.58 -20.81
N LEU A 29 4.15 21.26 -20.21
CA LEU A 29 2.87 21.87 -20.60
C LEU A 29 2.85 23.38 -20.32
N GLY A 30 3.46 23.82 -19.22
CA GLY A 30 3.64 25.24 -18.90
C GLY A 30 4.48 25.98 -19.94
N LYS A 31 5.59 25.38 -20.41
CA LYS A 31 6.41 25.92 -21.51
C LYS A 31 5.63 26.07 -22.82
N LEU A 32 4.63 25.22 -23.05
CA LEU A 32 3.73 25.27 -24.20
C LEU A 32 2.61 26.29 -24.04
N GLY A 33 2.55 27.04 -22.93
CA GLY A 33 1.56 28.06 -22.66
C GLY A 33 0.18 27.51 -22.32
N ILE A 34 0.13 26.33 -21.69
CA ILE A 34 -1.12 25.72 -21.20
C ILE A 34 -1.40 26.27 -19.79
N ASP A 35 -2.64 26.71 -19.60
CA ASP A 35 -3.09 27.24 -18.30
C ASP A 35 -2.99 26.15 -17.23
N PRO A 36 -2.27 26.38 -16.12
CA PRO A 36 -2.21 25.44 -15.00
C PRO A 36 -3.58 25.05 -14.45
N ALA A 37 -4.58 25.92 -14.51
CA ALA A 37 -5.94 25.65 -14.08
C ALA A 37 -6.66 24.60 -14.92
N SER A 38 -6.20 24.36 -16.16
CA SER A 38 -6.71 23.32 -17.05
C SER A 38 -6.06 21.95 -16.82
N ILE A 39 -5.01 21.87 -15.97
CA ILE A 39 -4.27 20.64 -15.70
C ILE A 39 -4.74 20.05 -14.37
N HIS A 40 -5.50 18.98 -14.45
CA HIS A 40 -5.98 18.21 -13.31
C HIS A 40 -5.08 16.99 -13.09
N SER A 41 -4.79 16.68 -11.84
CA SER A 41 -4.00 15.48 -11.50
C SER A 41 -4.66 14.71 -10.39
N GLU A 42 -4.69 13.41 -10.55
CA GLU A 42 -5.04 12.48 -9.50
C GLU A 42 -3.73 11.87 -8.97
N LEU A 43 -3.45 12.16 -7.70
CA LEU A 43 -2.32 11.60 -6.99
C LEU A 43 -2.75 10.25 -6.39
N PHE A 44 -2.32 9.17 -7.00
CA PHE A 44 -2.31 7.86 -6.33
C PHE A 44 -1.08 7.84 -5.41
N LEU A 45 -1.19 8.51 -4.27
CA LEU A 45 -0.19 8.41 -3.23
C LEU A 45 -0.36 7.03 -2.57
N SER A 46 0.53 6.11 -2.88
CA SER A 46 0.84 5.08 -1.90
C SER A 46 1.34 5.83 -0.66
N PRO A 47 0.78 5.58 0.53
CA PRO A 47 1.32 6.21 1.73
C PRO A 47 2.83 5.97 1.76
N PRO A 48 3.62 6.98 2.17
CA PRO A 48 5.06 6.81 2.28
C PRO A 48 5.30 5.56 3.14
N LYS A 49 6.18 4.66 2.65
CA LYS A 49 6.69 3.57 3.47
C LYS A 49 7.14 4.24 4.77
N PRO A 50 6.62 3.86 5.95
CA PRO A 50 7.13 4.38 7.19
C PRO A 50 8.63 4.21 7.16
N ALA A 51 9.37 5.30 7.41
CA ALA A 51 10.81 5.27 7.44
C ALA A 51 11.23 4.10 8.33
N THR A 52 12.00 3.17 7.78
CA THR A 52 12.60 2.08 8.54
C THR A 52 13.25 2.74 9.75
N PRO A 53 12.89 2.40 10.99
CA PRO A 53 13.62 2.91 12.13
C PRO A 53 15.08 2.51 11.93
N GLU A 54 15.98 3.48 11.94
CA GLU A 54 17.42 3.18 11.96
C GLU A 54 17.69 2.22 13.12
N PRO A 55 18.60 1.25 12.98
CA PRO A 55 18.94 0.31 14.04
C PRO A 55 19.62 1.09 15.17
N GLY A 56 18.84 1.57 16.14
CA GLY A 56 19.39 2.40 17.21
C GLY A 56 18.43 2.89 18.28
N GLN A 57 17.14 2.55 18.24
CA GLN A 57 16.26 2.85 19.37
C GLN A 57 15.54 1.58 19.85
N ALA A 58 16.30 0.76 20.57
CA ALA A 58 15.75 -0.21 21.49
C ALA A 58 15.16 0.57 22.69
N GLY A 59 13.88 0.85 22.62
CA GLY A 59 13.08 1.38 23.72
C GLY A 59 12.08 0.32 24.13
N ASP A 60 12.30 -0.26 25.30
CA ASP A 60 11.42 -1.08 26.15
C ASP A 60 10.56 -2.18 25.51
N THR A 61 10.99 -3.39 25.76
CA THR A 61 10.29 -4.70 25.92
C THR A 61 8.76 -4.67 25.97
N ALA A 62 8.10 -4.31 24.87
CA ALA A 62 6.81 -4.89 24.54
C ALA A 62 7.11 -6.27 23.93
N ALA A 63 6.48 -7.34 24.42
CA ALA A 63 6.66 -8.69 23.91
C ALA A 63 6.55 -8.64 22.37
N ALA A 64 7.61 -9.01 21.66
CA ALA A 64 7.65 -8.93 20.21
C ALA A 64 6.59 -9.88 19.65
N VAL A 65 5.54 -9.30 19.06
CA VAL A 65 4.48 -10.05 18.38
C VAL A 65 5.07 -10.69 17.14
N THR A 66 4.80 -11.96 16.89
CA THR A 66 5.35 -12.71 15.77
C THR A 66 4.25 -13.03 14.75
N CYS A 67 4.51 -12.76 13.48
CA CYS A 67 3.75 -13.27 12.35
C CYS A 67 4.43 -14.51 11.77
N ARG A 68 3.70 -15.62 11.71
CA ARG A 68 4.15 -16.85 11.07
C ARG A 68 3.46 -17.03 9.73
N PHE A 69 4.26 -17.22 8.69
CA PHE A 69 3.82 -17.49 7.33
C PHE A 69 3.90 -19.02 7.09
N GLU A 70 2.77 -19.71 7.17
CA GLU A 70 2.76 -21.17 7.25
C GLU A 70 3.22 -21.84 5.95
N ARG A 71 2.85 -21.28 4.79
CA ARG A 71 3.21 -21.85 3.49
C ARG A 71 4.70 -21.73 3.20
N SER A 72 5.31 -20.60 3.58
CA SER A 72 6.75 -20.37 3.38
C SER A 72 7.61 -20.86 4.55
N GLY A 73 6.98 -21.20 5.70
CA GLY A 73 7.67 -21.61 6.93
C GLY A 73 8.45 -20.46 7.61
N LYS A 74 8.32 -19.24 7.12
CA LYS A 74 9.04 -18.07 7.63
C LYS A 74 8.31 -17.42 8.80
N ARG A 75 9.06 -16.64 9.57
CA ARG A 75 8.55 -15.84 10.69
C ARG A 75 9.11 -14.43 10.61
N ALA A 76 8.29 -13.44 10.94
CA ALA A 76 8.70 -12.04 11.06
C ALA A 76 8.23 -11.47 12.38
N PRO A 77 9.04 -10.65 13.05
CA PRO A 77 8.55 -9.83 14.14
C PRO A 77 7.59 -8.77 13.59
N LEU A 78 6.48 -8.54 14.27
CA LEU A 78 5.56 -7.45 13.99
C LEU A 78 5.86 -6.32 14.97
N ILE A 79 6.35 -5.22 14.45
CA ILE A 79 6.53 -3.98 15.20
C ILE A 79 5.17 -3.29 15.36
N ALA A 80 4.96 -2.61 16.47
CA ALA A 80 3.70 -1.90 16.70
C ALA A 80 3.35 -0.97 15.53
N GLY A 81 2.17 -1.18 14.96
CA GLY A 81 1.69 -0.42 13.80
C GLY A 81 2.08 -0.97 12.43
N GLN A 82 2.99 -1.94 12.35
CA GLN A 82 3.39 -2.62 11.12
C GLN A 82 2.27 -3.54 10.62
N THR A 83 2.12 -3.62 9.30
CA THR A 83 1.16 -4.51 8.65
C THR A 83 1.77 -5.87 8.35
N VAL A 84 0.91 -6.89 8.19
CA VAL A 84 1.33 -8.24 7.76
C VAL A 84 2.06 -8.21 6.42
N LEU A 85 1.66 -7.33 5.49
CA LEU A 85 2.32 -7.19 4.19
C LEU A 85 3.75 -6.67 4.34
N GLU A 86 3.97 -5.64 5.17
CA GLU A 86 5.30 -5.08 5.42
C GLU A 86 6.22 -6.11 6.08
N ALA A 87 5.70 -6.87 7.06
CA ALA A 87 6.46 -7.94 7.69
C ALA A 87 6.80 -9.08 6.70
N ALA A 88 5.89 -9.41 5.78
CA ALA A 88 6.14 -10.39 4.72
C ALA A 88 7.25 -9.94 3.78
N GLU A 89 7.24 -8.65 3.39
CA GLU A 89 8.28 -8.06 2.53
C GLU A 89 9.66 -8.11 3.18
N GLU A 90 9.76 -7.84 4.48
CA GLU A 90 11.03 -7.87 5.22
C GLU A 90 11.69 -9.25 5.23
N VAL A 91 10.89 -10.31 5.32
CA VAL A 91 11.41 -11.68 5.33
C VAL A 91 11.34 -12.35 3.94
N GLY A 92 10.96 -11.60 2.92
CA GLY A 92 10.90 -12.08 1.53
C GLY A 92 9.85 -13.16 1.33
N VAL A 93 8.65 -13.01 1.93
CA VAL A 93 7.45 -13.80 1.63
C VAL A 93 6.65 -13.07 0.56
N PRO A 94 6.42 -13.68 -0.60
CA PRO A 94 5.69 -13.03 -1.69
C PRO A 94 4.18 -13.03 -1.37
N ILE A 95 3.64 -11.86 -1.06
CA ILE A 95 2.20 -11.60 -1.02
C ILE A 95 1.89 -10.60 -2.14
N GLU A 96 0.99 -10.96 -3.04
CA GLU A 96 0.57 -10.05 -4.10
C GLU A 96 -0.14 -8.83 -3.52
N TYR A 97 0.15 -7.65 -4.06
CA TYR A 97 -0.50 -6.40 -3.67
C TYR A 97 -0.55 -5.40 -4.82
N ALA A 98 -1.46 -4.40 -4.71
CA ALA A 98 -1.51 -3.29 -5.64
C ALA A 98 -1.69 -1.95 -4.92
N CYS A 99 -2.86 -1.69 -4.32
CA CYS A 99 -3.20 -0.36 -3.79
C CYS A 99 -2.58 -0.05 -2.42
N ARG A 100 -2.25 -1.03 -1.60
CA ARG A 100 -1.82 -0.92 -0.18
C ARG A 100 -2.80 -0.16 0.73
N GLN A 101 -4.03 0.06 0.29
CA GLN A 101 -5.03 0.88 0.97
C GLN A 101 -6.31 0.10 1.34
N GLY A 102 -6.35 -1.21 1.11
CA GLY A 102 -7.48 -2.06 1.47
C GLY A 102 -8.63 -2.12 0.45
N TYR A 103 -8.56 -1.37 -0.65
CA TYR A 103 -9.69 -1.26 -1.60
C TYR A 103 -9.66 -2.25 -2.75
N CYS A 104 -8.50 -2.74 -3.18
CA CYS A 104 -8.41 -3.62 -4.35
C CYS A 104 -8.58 -5.11 -4.05
N GLY A 105 -8.37 -5.54 -2.82
CA GLY A 105 -8.53 -6.93 -2.39
C GLY A 105 -7.47 -7.92 -2.92
N ILE A 106 -6.40 -7.46 -3.58
CA ILE A 106 -5.36 -8.34 -4.14
C ILE A 106 -4.53 -9.01 -3.03
N CYS A 107 -4.27 -8.30 -1.94
CA CYS A 107 -3.45 -8.79 -0.82
C CYS A 107 -4.21 -9.66 0.19
N LYS A 108 -5.26 -10.35 -0.24
CA LYS A 108 -6.01 -11.26 0.63
C LYS A 108 -5.18 -12.49 1.00
N VAL A 109 -5.06 -12.73 2.30
CA VAL A 109 -4.47 -13.96 2.85
C VAL A 109 -5.39 -14.50 3.94
N LYS A 110 -5.29 -15.80 4.23
CA LYS A 110 -6.12 -16.40 5.29
C LYS A 110 -5.41 -16.29 6.63
N LEU A 111 -6.10 -15.76 7.64
CA LEU A 111 -5.67 -15.82 9.02
C LEU A 111 -5.96 -17.22 9.56
N LEU A 112 -4.95 -17.90 10.06
CA LEU A 112 -5.05 -19.27 10.60
C LEU A 112 -5.15 -19.27 12.13
N SER A 113 -4.46 -18.32 12.78
CA SER A 113 -4.53 -18.14 14.24
C SER A 113 -4.24 -16.71 14.65
N GLY A 114 -4.72 -16.34 15.84
CA GLY A 114 -4.58 -15.01 16.40
C GLY A 114 -5.65 -14.04 15.93
N GLU A 115 -5.43 -12.75 16.18
CA GLU A 115 -6.37 -11.68 15.87
C GLU A 115 -5.64 -10.51 15.20
N VAL A 116 -6.32 -9.86 14.24
CA VAL A 116 -5.81 -8.67 13.55
C VAL A 116 -6.85 -7.56 13.58
N ASN A 117 -6.37 -6.32 13.59
CA ASN A 117 -7.17 -5.14 13.37
C ASN A 117 -6.90 -4.61 11.96
N MET A 118 -7.93 -4.21 11.24
CA MET A 118 -7.87 -3.58 9.92
C MET A 118 -8.67 -2.28 9.94
N ALA A 119 -8.04 -1.17 9.54
CA ALA A 119 -8.71 0.12 9.45
C ALA A 119 -9.66 0.21 8.24
N VAL A 120 -9.31 -0.48 7.16
CA VAL A 120 -10.09 -0.57 5.93
C VAL A 120 -10.19 -2.04 5.51
N ASP A 121 -11.41 -2.52 5.36
CA ASP A 121 -11.69 -3.91 4.97
C ASP A 121 -12.80 -4.01 3.91
N ASP A 122 -13.08 -2.90 3.21
CA ASP A 122 -14.18 -2.76 2.25
C ASP A 122 -14.11 -3.75 1.08
N SER A 123 -12.93 -4.22 0.71
CA SER A 123 -12.76 -5.21 -0.35
C SER A 123 -12.98 -6.67 0.11
N LEU A 124 -13.24 -6.90 1.40
CA LEU A 124 -13.60 -8.22 1.90
C LEU A 124 -15.12 -8.45 1.79
N THR A 125 -15.50 -9.48 1.07
CA THR A 125 -16.89 -9.92 1.00
C THR A 125 -17.33 -10.56 2.34
N PRO A 126 -18.63 -10.70 2.61
CA PRO A 126 -19.11 -11.46 3.78
C PRO A 126 -18.56 -12.89 3.84
N LEU A 127 -18.37 -13.52 2.67
CA LEU A 127 -17.78 -14.86 2.58
C LEU A 127 -16.29 -14.85 2.95
N ASP A 128 -15.54 -13.83 2.48
CA ASP A 128 -14.13 -13.68 2.86
C ASP A 128 -13.98 -13.56 4.38
N ARG A 129 -14.79 -12.71 5.02
CA ARG A 129 -14.77 -12.50 6.47
C ARG A 129 -15.11 -13.78 7.23
N SER A 130 -16.16 -14.51 6.82
CA SER A 130 -16.54 -15.78 7.45
C SER A 130 -15.50 -16.88 7.26
N SER A 131 -14.68 -16.79 6.20
CA SER A 131 -13.58 -17.72 5.90
C SER A 131 -12.26 -17.34 6.58
N GLY A 132 -12.24 -16.25 7.36
CA GLY A 132 -11.03 -15.77 8.01
C GLY A 132 -10.04 -15.09 7.08
N MET A 133 -10.48 -14.56 5.95
CA MET A 133 -9.61 -13.78 5.06
C MET A 133 -9.34 -12.39 5.64
N ILE A 134 -8.11 -11.95 5.50
CA ILE A 134 -7.65 -10.61 5.90
C ILE A 134 -6.97 -9.92 4.73
N LEU A 135 -6.86 -8.59 4.78
CA LEU A 135 -6.07 -7.81 3.84
C LEU A 135 -4.68 -7.59 4.44
N ALA A 136 -3.66 -8.25 3.93
CA ALA A 136 -2.30 -8.17 4.48
C ALA A 136 -1.78 -6.73 4.59
N CYS A 137 -2.17 -5.83 3.68
CA CYS A 137 -1.76 -4.42 3.69
C CYS A 137 -2.45 -3.56 4.76
N GLN A 138 -3.50 -4.08 5.42
CA GLN A 138 -4.25 -3.38 6.47
C GLN A 138 -4.17 -4.09 7.81
N ALA A 139 -3.90 -5.40 7.79
CA ALA A 139 -3.90 -6.23 8.98
C ALA A 139 -2.71 -5.91 9.89
N LYS A 140 -3.00 -5.50 11.11
CA LYS A 140 -2.06 -5.25 12.20
C LYS A 140 -2.42 -6.14 13.37
N ALA A 141 -1.42 -6.71 14.03
CA ALA A 141 -1.64 -7.58 15.17
C ALA A 141 -1.00 -7.02 16.45
N SER A 142 -1.61 -7.32 17.57
CA SER A 142 -1.08 -7.09 18.91
C SER A 142 -0.78 -8.38 19.67
N VAL A 143 -1.05 -9.53 19.05
CA VAL A 143 -0.76 -10.88 19.54
C VAL A 143 -0.12 -11.69 18.41
N ASP A 144 0.50 -12.81 18.77
CA ASP A 144 1.06 -13.72 17.77
C ASP A 144 -0.01 -14.21 16.80
N ILE A 145 0.32 -14.18 15.52
CA ILE A 145 -0.58 -14.61 14.45
C ILE A 145 0.10 -15.61 13.51
N SER A 146 -0.71 -16.42 12.84
CA SER A 146 -0.27 -17.18 11.69
C SER A 146 -1.19 -16.97 10.48
N VAL A 147 -0.59 -16.90 9.30
CA VAL A 147 -1.29 -16.67 8.03
C VAL A 147 -0.86 -17.71 6.98
N ASP A 148 -1.75 -18.01 6.05
CA ASP A 148 -1.49 -18.91 4.93
C ASP A 148 -0.81 -18.15 3.77
N ALA A 149 0.54 -17.94 3.91
CA ALA A 149 1.35 -17.27 2.93
C ALA A 149 2.79 -17.84 2.89
#